data_0050d769c26eda53a5445d6651182411
#
_entry.id   0050d769c26eda53a5445d6651182411
#
_cell.length_a   1.000
_cell.length_b   1.000
_cell.length_c   1.000
_cell.angle_alpha   90.00
_cell.angle_beta   90.00
_cell.angle_gamma   90.00
#
_symmetry.space_group_name_H-M   'P 1'
#
loop_
_entity.id
_entity.type
_entity.pdbx_description
1 polymer ?
#
loop_
_entity_poly.entity_id
_entity_poly.type
_entity_poly.pdbx_seq_one_letter_code
_entity_poly.pdbx_strand_id
1 'polypeptide(L)'
;MKIANLLANLIIFSIILLAENFINLIIFNKYISVSPFYLLLFIFSTIRFDNKNIFPIMGTGLLYDIFLSENYLGVYAIVYLFVAMSINYMNENFINFNFKLFTIFALNFIIYNIPNILGINIFPTIIISILINYLLFLFLKSITRLSV
;
A
#
# COMPACT_ATOMS: atom_id res chain seq x y z
N MET A 1 17.00 -17.43 6.29
CA MET A 1 15.59 -17.18 6.67
C MET A 1 14.76 -18.38 6.26
N LYS A 2 13.91 -18.89 7.14
CA LYS A 2 13.15 -20.10 6.81
C LYS A 2 12.07 -19.77 5.78
N ILE A 3 11.92 -20.58 4.75
CA ILE A 3 10.88 -20.49 3.70
C ILE A 3 9.49 -20.29 4.34
N ALA A 4 9.26 -20.90 5.50
CA ALA A 4 8.03 -20.73 6.28
C ALA A 4 7.68 -19.27 6.60
N ASN A 5 8.67 -18.41 6.90
CA ASN A 5 8.40 -16.98 7.19
C ASN A 5 8.04 -16.19 5.92
N LEU A 6 8.61 -16.54 4.77
CA LEU A 6 8.25 -15.91 3.49
C LEU A 6 6.82 -16.27 3.10
N LEU A 7 6.44 -17.54 3.24
CA LEU A 7 5.08 -18.00 2.97
C LEU A 7 4.07 -17.38 3.95
N ALA A 8 4.42 -17.29 5.23
CA ALA A 8 3.57 -16.62 6.22
C ALA A 8 3.32 -15.14 5.87
N ASN A 9 4.37 -14.40 5.50
CA ASN A 9 4.21 -13.01 5.07
C ASN A 9 3.35 -12.88 3.81
N LEU A 10 3.53 -13.76 2.83
CA LEU A 10 2.71 -13.78 1.62
C LEU A 10 1.23 -14.04 1.94
N ILE A 11 0.94 -14.99 2.81
CA ILE A 11 -0.43 -15.29 3.23
C ILE A 11 -1.04 -14.09 3.96
N ILE A 12 -0.32 -13.47 4.91
CA ILE A 12 -0.81 -12.31 5.65
C ILE A 12 -1.09 -11.14 4.70
N PHE A 13 -0.18 -10.85 3.78
CA PHE A 13 -0.34 -9.79 2.80
C PHE A 13 -1.55 -10.04 1.89
N SER A 14 -1.73 -11.27 1.44
CA SER A 14 -2.87 -11.66 0.60
C SER A 14 -4.20 -11.53 1.34
N ILE A 15 -4.27 -11.93 2.60
CA ILE A 15 -5.48 -11.78 3.43
C ILE A 15 -5.84 -10.30 3.61
N ILE A 16 -4.86 -9.44 3.90
CA ILE A 16 -5.11 -8.01 4.08
C ILE A 16 -5.58 -7.37 2.77
N LEU A 17 -5.02 -7.77 1.64
CA LEU A 17 -5.43 -7.28 0.33
C LEU A 17 -6.85 -7.72 -0.05
N LEU A 18 -7.21 -8.96 0.25
CA LEU A 18 -8.59 -9.45 0.09
C LEU A 18 -9.56 -8.67 0.98
N ALA A 19 -9.18 -8.42 2.24
CA ALA A 19 -9.98 -7.62 3.17
C ALA A 19 -10.17 -6.18 2.66
N GLU A 20 -9.14 -5.57 2.08
CA GLU A 20 -9.22 -4.24 1.44
C GLU A 20 -10.29 -4.20 0.35
N ASN A 21 -10.27 -5.16 -0.56
CA ASN A 21 -11.27 -5.25 -1.61
C ASN A 21 -12.69 -5.40 -1.05
N PHE A 22 -12.85 -6.27 -0.07
CA PHE A 22 -14.15 -6.52 0.54
C PHE A 22 -14.69 -5.27 1.25
N ILE A 23 -13.85 -4.57 2.00
CA ILE A 23 -14.19 -3.31 2.68
C ILE A 23 -14.61 -2.25 1.67
N ASN A 24 -13.83 -2.06 0.62
CA ASN A 24 -14.11 -1.03 -0.39
C ASN A 24 -15.39 -1.34 -1.18
N LEU A 25 -15.67 -2.61 -1.44
CA LEU A 25 -16.87 -3.03 -2.16
C LEU A 25 -18.14 -2.83 -1.34
N ILE A 26 -18.11 -3.11 -0.04
CA ILE A 26 -19.30 -3.06 0.83
C ILE A 26 -19.54 -1.66 1.39
N ILE A 27 -18.47 -0.99 1.88
CA ILE A 27 -18.62 0.21 2.71
C ILE A 27 -18.52 1.50 1.88
N PHE A 28 -17.62 1.56 0.93
CA PHE A 28 -17.20 2.83 0.32
C PHE A 28 -17.66 3.08 -1.12
N ASN A 29 -18.41 2.18 -1.69
CA ASN A 29 -19.18 2.38 -2.95
C ASN A 29 -18.47 3.20 -4.05
N LYS A 30 -17.22 2.88 -4.39
CA LYS A 30 -16.39 3.45 -5.47
C LYS A 30 -15.87 4.89 -5.29
N TYR A 31 -16.38 5.68 -4.34
CA TYR A 31 -15.98 7.09 -4.20
C TYR A 31 -14.84 7.35 -3.22
N ILE A 32 -14.70 6.53 -2.20
CA ILE A 32 -13.66 6.65 -1.18
C ILE A 32 -13.01 5.28 -1.03
N SER A 33 -11.68 5.21 -1.08
CA SER A 33 -10.95 3.97 -0.86
C SER A 33 -10.24 3.99 0.49
N VAL A 34 -10.45 2.97 1.29
CA VAL A 34 -9.63 2.66 2.45
C VAL A 34 -8.69 1.53 2.03
N SER A 35 -7.38 1.75 2.19
CA SER A 35 -6.35 0.85 1.69
C SER A 35 -5.48 0.28 2.81
N PRO A 36 -5.98 -0.70 3.59
CA PRO A 36 -5.22 -1.36 4.65
C PRO A 36 -3.91 -1.99 4.15
N PHE A 37 -3.91 -2.53 2.95
CA PHE A 37 -2.71 -3.11 2.36
C PHE A 37 -1.66 -2.04 2.05
N TYR A 38 -2.08 -0.89 1.53
CA TYR A 38 -1.17 0.25 1.36
C TYR A 38 -0.59 0.74 2.69
N LEU A 39 -1.42 0.84 3.74
CA LEU A 39 -0.95 1.20 5.09
C LEU A 39 0.11 0.23 5.59
N LEU A 40 -0.10 -1.04 5.40
CA LEU A 40 0.87 -2.09 5.75
C LEU A 40 2.17 -1.95 4.94
N LEU A 41 2.09 -1.75 3.62
CA LEU A 41 3.26 -1.50 2.77
C LEU A 41 4.03 -0.27 3.23
N PHE A 42 3.31 0.82 3.54
CA PHE A 42 3.91 2.07 3.99
C PHE A 42 4.67 1.88 5.32
N ILE A 43 4.04 1.27 6.32
CA ILE A 43 4.66 0.98 7.62
C ILE A 43 5.89 0.08 7.43
N PHE A 44 5.75 -0.98 6.67
CA PHE A 44 6.82 -1.96 6.44
C PHE A 44 8.02 -1.33 5.72
N SER A 45 7.78 -0.50 4.72
CA SER A 45 8.83 0.14 3.92
C SER A 45 9.51 1.29 4.66
N THR A 46 8.82 1.95 5.58
CA THR A 46 9.41 3.04 6.39
C THR A 46 10.23 2.53 7.57
N ILE A 47 9.83 1.43 8.21
CA ILE A 47 10.52 0.90 9.39
C ILE A 47 11.69 0.01 9.01
N ARG A 48 11.48 -0.94 8.11
CA ARG A 48 12.47 -1.96 7.78
C ARG A 48 12.20 -2.59 6.42
N PHE A 49 12.60 -1.90 5.36
CA PHE A 49 12.61 -2.55 4.05
C PHE A 49 13.75 -3.57 3.99
N ASP A 50 13.41 -4.86 3.87
CA ASP A 50 14.38 -5.93 3.65
C ASP A 50 14.10 -6.54 2.26
N ASN A 51 15.15 -6.77 1.48
CA ASN A 51 15.06 -7.44 0.17
C ASN A 51 14.28 -8.77 0.22
N LYS A 52 14.19 -9.40 1.39
CA LYS A 52 13.39 -10.61 1.60
C LYS A 52 11.88 -10.37 1.47
N ASN A 53 11.42 -9.13 1.64
CA ASN A 53 10.01 -8.77 1.50
C ASN A 53 9.58 -8.55 0.05
N ILE A 54 10.53 -8.45 -0.87
CA ILE A 54 10.25 -8.32 -2.31
C ILE A 54 9.38 -9.48 -2.79
N PHE A 55 9.74 -10.71 -2.43
CA PHE A 55 9.00 -11.89 -2.86
C PHE A 55 7.54 -11.92 -2.37
N PRO A 56 7.24 -11.72 -1.07
CA PRO A 56 5.86 -11.62 -0.60
C PRO A 56 5.07 -10.48 -1.26
N ILE A 57 5.67 -9.32 -1.45
CA ILE A 57 5.00 -8.16 -2.08
C ILE A 57 4.64 -8.46 -3.53
N MET A 58 5.60 -8.95 -4.33
CA MET A 58 5.34 -9.35 -5.71
C MET A 58 4.33 -10.48 -5.81
N GLY A 59 4.48 -11.50 -4.97
CA GLY A 59 3.57 -12.64 -4.94
C GLY A 59 2.13 -12.23 -4.63
N THR A 60 1.94 -11.31 -3.70
CA THR A 60 0.61 -10.76 -3.38
C THR A 60 0.02 -10.01 -4.56
N GLY A 61 0.82 -9.19 -5.26
CA GLY A 61 0.37 -8.48 -6.46
C GLY A 61 0.01 -9.43 -7.60
N LEU A 62 0.79 -10.49 -7.82
CA LEU A 62 0.46 -11.53 -8.82
C LEU A 62 -0.82 -12.27 -8.48
N LEU A 63 -1.03 -12.63 -7.22
CA LEU A 63 -2.28 -13.25 -6.79
C LEU A 63 -3.48 -12.33 -7.01
N TYR A 64 -3.30 -11.03 -6.75
CA TYR A 64 -4.32 -10.05 -7.03
C TYR A 64 -4.65 -9.97 -8.53
N ASP A 65 -3.63 -9.93 -9.37
CA ASP A 65 -3.80 -9.89 -10.82
C ASP A 65 -4.55 -11.13 -11.34
N ILE A 66 -4.25 -12.31 -10.80
CA ILE A 66 -4.86 -13.58 -11.25
C ILE A 66 -6.34 -13.67 -10.82
N PHE A 67 -6.67 -13.26 -9.61
CA PHE A 67 -7.98 -13.56 -9.01
C PHE A 67 -8.96 -12.40 -8.99
N LEU A 68 -8.48 -11.16 -9.00
CA LEU A 68 -9.30 -10.00 -8.67
C LEU A 68 -9.20 -8.85 -9.67
N SER A 69 -8.14 -8.76 -10.46
CA SER A 69 -7.97 -7.65 -11.37
C SER A 69 -8.47 -7.97 -12.78
N GLU A 70 -8.95 -6.95 -13.48
CA GLU A 70 -9.25 -7.00 -14.92
C GLU A 70 -8.05 -6.56 -15.76
N ASN A 71 -6.93 -6.23 -15.11
CA ASN A 71 -5.71 -5.75 -15.74
C ASN A 71 -4.84 -6.91 -16.25
N TYR A 72 -3.79 -6.57 -17.00
CA TYR A 72 -2.79 -7.54 -17.43
C TYR A 72 -2.04 -8.13 -16.24
N LEU A 73 -1.69 -9.41 -16.33
CA LEU A 73 -0.91 -10.12 -15.33
C LEU A 73 0.42 -9.39 -15.05
N GLY A 74 0.68 -9.13 -13.77
CA GLY A 74 1.91 -8.49 -13.30
C GLY A 74 1.80 -6.98 -13.05
N VAL A 75 0.70 -6.33 -13.44
CA VAL A 75 0.52 -4.88 -13.23
C VAL A 75 0.57 -4.52 -11.75
N TYR A 76 -0.23 -5.18 -10.91
CA TYR A 76 -0.24 -4.91 -9.48
C TYR A 76 1.04 -5.40 -8.79
N ALA A 77 1.65 -6.48 -9.27
CA ALA A 77 2.93 -6.93 -8.74
C ALA A 77 4.03 -5.86 -8.92
N ILE A 78 4.09 -5.25 -10.11
CA ILE A 78 5.05 -4.17 -10.40
C ILE A 78 4.71 -2.92 -9.59
N VAL A 79 3.45 -2.52 -9.53
CA VAL A 79 3.02 -1.32 -8.80
C VAL A 79 3.33 -1.45 -7.30
N TYR A 80 2.99 -2.57 -6.66
CA TYR A 80 3.24 -2.77 -5.24
C TYR A 80 4.73 -2.79 -4.91
N LEU A 81 5.54 -3.44 -5.75
CA LEU A 81 6.97 -3.44 -5.59
C LEU A 81 7.56 -2.04 -5.74
N PHE A 82 7.13 -1.32 -6.79
CA PHE A 82 7.58 0.05 -7.04
C PHE A 82 7.23 0.99 -5.90
N VAL A 83 6.01 0.91 -5.37
CA VAL A 83 5.55 1.68 -4.21
C VAL A 83 6.44 1.40 -2.99
N ALA A 84 6.68 0.12 -2.67
CA ALA A 84 7.49 -0.26 -1.52
C ALA A 84 8.94 0.25 -1.63
N MET A 85 9.55 0.11 -2.80
CA MET A 85 10.91 0.61 -3.07
C MET A 85 10.98 2.14 -3.07
N SER A 86 9.98 2.82 -3.64
CA SER A 86 9.89 4.27 -3.66
C SER A 86 9.76 4.85 -2.26
N ILE A 87 8.91 4.27 -1.40
CA ILE A 87 8.77 4.70 0.00
C ILE A 87 10.11 4.58 0.72
N ASN A 88 10.80 3.44 0.59
CA ASN A 88 12.10 3.23 1.23
C ASN A 88 13.12 4.25 0.74
N TYR A 89 13.26 4.42 -0.57
CA TYR A 89 14.20 5.36 -1.18
C TYR A 89 13.93 6.80 -0.75
N MET A 90 12.67 7.22 -0.76
CA MET A 90 12.28 8.57 -0.34
C MET A 90 12.50 8.77 1.16
N ASN A 91 12.25 7.75 1.98
CA ASN A 91 12.47 7.82 3.42
C ASN A 91 13.95 7.99 3.77
N GLU A 92 14.85 7.38 3.04
CA GLU A 92 16.30 7.49 3.24
C GLU A 92 16.87 8.81 2.71
N ASN A 93 16.40 9.29 1.56
CA ASN A 93 17.04 10.38 0.81
C ASN A 93 16.36 11.75 0.98
N PHE A 94 15.11 11.82 1.42
CA PHE A 94 14.46 13.11 1.63
C PHE A 94 15.04 13.83 2.85
N ILE A 95 15.40 15.09 2.66
CA ILE A 95 15.87 15.97 3.73
C ILE A 95 14.74 16.19 4.73
N ASN A 96 15.08 16.30 6.02
CA ASN A 96 14.10 16.50 7.09
C ASN A 96 13.34 17.83 6.89
N PHE A 97 12.07 17.73 6.54
CA PHE A 97 11.13 18.85 6.58
C PHE A 97 9.81 18.40 7.23
N ASN A 98 9.07 19.38 7.78
CA ASN A 98 7.95 19.11 8.68
C ASN A 98 6.84 18.21 8.09
N PHE A 99 6.71 18.17 6.76
CA PHE A 99 5.69 17.38 6.06
C PHE A 99 6.25 16.15 5.32
N LYS A 100 7.50 15.77 5.59
CA LYS A 100 8.17 14.63 4.92
C LYS A 100 7.28 13.40 4.83
N LEU A 101 6.77 12.95 5.96
CA LEU A 101 5.99 11.73 6.08
C LEU A 101 4.68 11.80 5.28
N PHE A 102 3.98 12.93 5.36
CA PHE A 102 2.75 13.15 4.59
C PHE A 102 3.02 13.18 3.09
N THR A 103 4.09 13.83 2.66
CA THR A 103 4.44 13.92 1.23
C THR A 103 4.78 12.55 0.65
N ILE A 104 5.61 11.77 1.37
CA ILE A 104 5.95 10.40 0.95
C ILE A 104 4.69 9.54 0.89
N PHE A 105 3.83 9.64 1.90
CA PHE A 105 2.57 8.93 1.95
C PHE A 105 1.67 9.29 0.77
N ALA A 106 1.40 10.57 0.53
CA ALA A 106 0.48 11.02 -0.50
C ALA A 106 0.95 10.66 -1.92
N LEU A 107 2.24 10.89 -2.23
CA LEU A 107 2.79 10.56 -3.54
C LEU A 107 2.70 9.06 -3.84
N ASN A 108 3.10 8.22 -2.89
CA ASN A 108 3.05 6.78 -3.09
C ASN A 108 1.63 6.22 -3.07
N PHE A 109 0.68 6.86 -2.37
CA PHE A 109 -0.73 6.49 -2.43
C PHE A 109 -1.34 6.74 -3.82
N ILE A 110 -0.95 7.82 -4.48
CA ILE A 110 -1.37 8.09 -5.87
C ILE A 110 -0.84 6.98 -6.79
N ILE A 111 0.44 6.63 -6.68
CA ILE A 111 1.07 5.57 -7.49
C ILE A 111 0.37 4.23 -7.24
N TYR A 112 0.09 3.89 -5.99
CA TYR A 112 -0.63 2.67 -5.61
C TYR A 112 -1.98 2.53 -6.31
N ASN A 113 -2.68 3.66 -6.49
CA ASN A 113 -4.00 3.67 -7.12
C ASN A 113 -3.98 3.84 -8.64
N ILE A 114 -2.82 4.01 -9.29
CA ILE A 114 -2.73 4.19 -10.75
C ILE A 114 -3.56 3.16 -11.54
N PRO A 115 -3.50 1.85 -11.26
CA PRO A 115 -4.28 0.88 -12.02
C PRO A 115 -5.80 1.09 -11.94
N ASN A 116 -6.27 1.70 -10.83
CA ASN A 116 -7.69 1.95 -10.59
C ASN A 116 -8.15 3.31 -11.15
N ILE A 117 -7.20 4.22 -11.42
CA ILE A 117 -7.49 5.60 -11.84
C ILE A 117 -7.91 5.71 -13.31
N LEU A 118 -7.52 4.77 -14.15
CA LEU A 118 -7.70 4.85 -15.60
C LEU A 118 -9.17 4.87 -16.09
N GLY A 119 -10.15 4.87 -15.19
CA GLY A 119 -11.57 4.75 -15.56
C GLY A 119 -12.56 5.82 -15.08
N ILE A 120 -12.22 6.77 -14.20
CA ILE A 120 -13.24 7.62 -13.53
C ILE A 120 -12.72 9.05 -13.27
N ASN A 121 -13.62 10.05 -13.16
CA ASN A 121 -13.34 11.44 -12.70
C ASN A 121 -12.94 11.48 -11.21
N ILE A 122 -11.65 11.26 -10.90
CA ILE A 122 -11.19 10.76 -9.59
C ILE A 122 -10.51 11.82 -8.72
N PHE A 123 -10.16 13.00 -9.26
CA PHE A 123 -9.37 13.97 -8.49
C PHE A 123 -9.89 14.30 -7.08
N PRO A 124 -11.16 14.63 -6.86
CA PRO A 124 -11.63 14.95 -5.50
C PRO A 124 -11.67 13.73 -4.59
N THR A 125 -11.96 12.55 -5.14
CA THR A 125 -12.06 11.31 -4.36
C THR A 125 -10.70 10.79 -3.89
N ILE A 126 -9.64 10.98 -4.68
CA ILE A 126 -8.27 10.64 -4.28
C ILE A 126 -7.83 11.49 -3.09
N ILE A 127 -8.09 12.79 -3.11
CA ILE A 127 -7.68 13.69 -2.01
C ILE A 127 -8.34 13.24 -0.69
N ILE A 128 -9.63 12.95 -0.72
CA ILE A 128 -10.37 12.46 0.45
C ILE A 128 -9.81 11.11 0.91
N SER A 129 -9.54 10.19 -0.02
CA SER A 129 -8.96 8.89 0.29
C SER A 129 -7.56 9.01 0.91
N ILE A 130 -6.70 9.91 0.40
CA ILE A 130 -5.38 10.18 1.00
C ILE A 130 -5.54 10.65 2.45
N LEU A 131 -6.43 11.61 2.71
CA LEU A 131 -6.64 12.15 4.05
C LEU A 131 -7.13 11.08 5.02
N ILE A 132 -8.12 10.28 4.62
CA ILE A 132 -8.65 9.20 5.47
C ILE A 132 -7.58 8.16 5.78
N ASN A 133 -6.85 7.69 4.77
CA ASN A 133 -5.80 6.69 4.97
C ASN A 133 -4.63 7.26 5.79
N TYR A 134 -4.29 8.53 5.62
CA TYR A 134 -3.26 9.16 6.44
C TYR A 134 -3.68 9.32 7.91
N LEU A 135 -4.94 9.67 8.17
CA LEU A 135 -5.48 9.70 9.55
C LEU A 135 -5.46 8.30 10.19
N LEU A 136 -5.83 7.27 9.44
CA LEU A 136 -5.73 5.88 9.90
C LEU A 136 -4.28 5.49 10.19
N PHE A 137 -3.33 5.89 9.34
CA PHE A 137 -1.90 5.68 9.60
C PHE A 137 -1.45 6.36 10.91
N LEU A 138 -1.83 7.63 11.14
CA LEU A 138 -1.49 8.34 12.38
C LEU A 138 -2.11 7.66 13.61
N PHE A 139 -3.33 7.18 13.50
CA PHE A 139 -4.00 6.44 14.56
C PHE A 139 -3.26 5.11 14.87
N LEU A 140 -2.91 4.33 13.85
CA LEU A 140 -2.12 3.12 14.02
C LEU A 140 -0.75 3.40 14.62
N LYS A 141 -0.08 4.45 14.16
CA LYS A 141 1.22 4.89 14.71
C LYS A 141 1.11 5.23 16.20
N SER A 142 0.04 5.91 16.60
CA SER A 142 -0.22 6.28 18.01
C SER A 142 -0.41 5.04 18.89
N ILE A 143 -1.19 4.05 18.44
CA ILE A 143 -1.46 2.83 19.22
C ILE A 143 -0.22 1.95 19.33
N THR A 144 0.50 1.78 18.23
CA THR A 144 1.61 0.82 18.14
C THR A 144 2.94 1.40 18.63
N ARG A 145 2.99 2.70 18.96
CA ARG A 145 4.21 3.44 19.34
C ARG A 145 5.36 3.24 18.34
N LEU A 146 5.03 3.07 17.08
CA LEU A 146 6.01 2.90 16.02
C LEU A 146 6.87 4.16 15.88
N SER A 147 8.19 3.99 15.99
CA SER A 147 9.16 5.04 15.68
C SER A 147 9.39 5.11 14.16
N VAL A 148 8.46 5.72 13.46
CA VAL A 148 8.57 6.01 12.02
C VAL A 148 8.91 7.47 11.80
#